data_e7187449d2bb7c7ac8a3ef6496a4f281
#
_entry.id   e7187449d2bb7c7ac8a3ef6496a4f281
#
_cell.length_a   1.000
_cell.length_b   1.000
_cell.length_c   1.000
_cell.angle_alpha   90.00
_cell.angle_beta   90.00
_cell.angle_gamma   90.00
#
_symmetry.space_group_name_H-M   'P 1'
#
loop_
_entity.id
_entity.type
_entity.pdbx_description
1 polymer ?
#
loop_
_entity_poly.entity_id
_entity_poly.type
_entity_poly.pdbx_seq_one_letter_code
_entity_poly.pdbx_strand_id
1 'polypeptide(L)'
;MPFKQICSMYLCLVCLGLVWTPAGSASYAIYIGKNLTMDGSVLIGGSGDEVSSHWLEVVAGATHAPGASMTVGVTSEAFMPGQFSKIPQAPQTYRYLTMNYSEYEGFPPPLTNGGLNEHNVAGRDVWSPSRPELVSMTPNPQTGPQYSDLSRIAMERAKSAREAVQVIGALIDEYGYSTYGGNSHLFADEEEGWVLLNFAGGQGLWIAERLGPDDIRMSYPGYIGDIPLDFQQRDDFMGSANFIDFAVAQGWFDAGSGDAFNVTKIYGVEAERYPRSEMEAELRAAAPIDLRAMMDAVRDPRIAKDSTGYGQVAALKRNAHPELNLLWIAPTSSVTAPFIPYRIGCSPSPRSLVNTATSPRVRRRVSCSKTGRFKRPPSSLDAPLNV
;
A
#
# COMPACT_ATOMS: atom_id res chain seq x y z
N MET A 1 -74.70 -2.56 25.52
CA MET A 1 -73.27 -2.88 25.93
C MET A 1 -72.46 -3.03 24.63
N PRO A 2 -71.60 -2.13 24.29
CA PRO A 2 -70.74 -2.26 23.10
C PRO A 2 -69.35 -2.80 23.44
N PHE A 3 -68.96 -3.83 22.72
CA PHE A 3 -67.63 -4.40 22.72
C PHE A 3 -66.65 -3.44 22.03
N LYS A 4 -65.64 -3.03 22.75
CA LYS A 4 -64.50 -2.28 22.20
C LYS A 4 -63.53 -3.28 21.56
N GLN A 5 -63.38 -3.23 20.25
CA GLN A 5 -62.27 -3.86 19.53
C GLN A 5 -61.02 -2.99 19.71
N ILE A 6 -60.01 -3.56 20.34
CA ILE A 6 -58.65 -2.99 20.44
C ILE A 6 -57.89 -3.46 19.20
N CYS A 7 -57.65 -2.53 18.27
CA CYS A 7 -56.80 -2.76 17.13
C CYS A 7 -55.37 -2.61 17.59
N SER A 8 -54.64 -3.74 17.71
CA SER A 8 -53.23 -3.76 18.01
C SER A 8 -52.43 -3.45 16.74
N MET A 9 -51.96 -2.23 16.65
CA MET A 9 -51.11 -1.77 15.55
C MET A 9 -49.68 -2.24 15.85
N TYR A 10 -49.25 -3.33 15.20
CA TYR A 10 -47.83 -3.74 15.19
C TYR A 10 -47.05 -2.75 14.35
N LEU A 11 -46.34 -1.86 15.06
CA LEU A 11 -45.34 -0.96 14.48
C LEU A 11 -44.10 -1.82 14.19
N CYS A 12 -43.93 -2.27 12.94
CA CYS A 12 -42.68 -2.85 12.46
C CYS A 12 -41.63 -1.74 12.44
N LEU A 13 -40.83 -1.65 13.48
CA LEU A 13 -39.56 -0.93 13.45
C LEU A 13 -38.60 -1.73 12.56
N VAL A 14 -38.55 -1.34 11.29
CA VAL A 14 -37.44 -1.70 10.42
C VAL A 14 -36.20 -0.93 10.96
N CYS A 15 -35.39 -1.58 11.80
CA CYS A 15 -34.05 -1.15 12.08
C CYS A 15 -33.26 -1.24 10.77
N LEU A 16 -33.26 -0.18 9.98
CA LEU A 16 -32.18 0.06 9.04
C LEU A 16 -30.90 0.15 9.86
N GLY A 17 -30.22 -0.97 10.01
CA GLY A 17 -28.84 -1.00 10.42
C GLY A 17 -28.06 -0.19 9.40
N LEU A 18 -27.82 1.10 9.72
CA LEU A 18 -26.73 1.84 9.14
C LEU A 18 -25.46 1.02 9.44
N VAL A 19 -25.06 0.19 8.50
CA VAL A 19 -23.71 -0.34 8.45
C VAL A 19 -22.83 0.91 8.29
N TRP A 20 -22.37 1.42 9.41
CA TRP A 20 -21.34 2.41 9.44
C TRP A 20 -20.08 1.70 8.96
N THR A 21 -19.90 1.66 7.64
CA THR A 21 -18.57 1.37 7.09
C THR A 21 -17.68 2.48 7.64
N PRO A 22 -16.66 2.17 8.44
CA PRO A 22 -15.69 3.18 8.78
C PRO A 22 -15.25 3.78 7.44
N ALA A 23 -15.30 5.11 7.34
CA ALA A 23 -14.78 5.81 6.19
C ALA A 23 -13.33 5.34 6.07
N GLY A 24 -13.08 4.48 5.08
CA GLY A 24 -11.79 3.84 4.92
C GLY A 24 -10.74 4.93 4.86
N SER A 25 -9.89 4.93 5.84
CA SER A 25 -8.64 5.64 5.83
C SER A 25 -7.89 5.12 4.63
N ALA A 26 -7.47 5.98 3.73
CA ALA A 26 -6.91 5.55 2.48
C ALA A 26 -5.48 6.01 2.35
N SER A 27 -4.61 5.04 2.20
CA SER A 27 -3.27 5.29 1.69
C SER A 27 -3.36 5.77 0.23
N TYR A 28 -2.43 6.59 -0.20
CA TYR A 28 -2.31 7.01 -1.59
C TYR A 28 -0.86 7.20 -1.99
N ALA A 29 -0.63 7.23 -3.29
CA ALA A 29 0.66 7.50 -3.89
C ALA A 29 0.52 8.44 -5.07
N ILE A 30 1.53 9.27 -5.30
CA ILE A 30 1.59 10.26 -6.38
C ILE A 30 2.87 10.03 -7.16
N TYR A 31 2.77 10.02 -8.48
CA TYR A 31 3.87 10.05 -9.44
C TYR A 31 3.83 11.33 -10.25
N ILE A 32 4.99 11.96 -10.47
CA ILE A 32 5.16 13.08 -11.38
C ILE A 32 6.40 12.83 -12.22
N GLY A 33 6.21 12.77 -13.53
CA GLY A 33 7.25 12.53 -14.50
C GLY A 33 8.24 13.69 -14.62
N LYS A 34 9.47 13.39 -14.98
CA LYS A 34 10.63 14.30 -14.94
C LYS A 34 10.49 15.56 -15.79
N ASN A 35 9.69 15.52 -16.87
CA ASN A 35 9.46 16.71 -17.73
C ASN A 35 8.53 17.73 -17.07
N LEU A 36 7.83 17.35 -16.01
CA LEU A 36 6.89 18.19 -15.26
C LEU A 36 7.48 18.71 -13.93
N THR A 37 8.78 18.49 -13.70
CA THR A 37 9.47 18.89 -12.48
C THR A 37 10.49 19.99 -12.73
N MET A 38 10.79 20.79 -11.69
CA MET A 38 11.70 21.94 -11.84
C MET A 38 13.15 21.54 -12.08
N ASP A 39 13.59 20.38 -11.58
CA ASP A 39 14.98 19.96 -11.63
C ASP A 39 15.20 18.69 -12.48
N GLY A 40 14.18 18.25 -13.22
CA GLY A 40 14.25 17.06 -14.05
C GLY A 40 14.26 15.73 -13.27
N SER A 41 13.97 15.74 -11.98
CA SER A 41 13.79 14.51 -11.20
C SER A 41 12.40 13.92 -11.42
N VAL A 42 12.27 12.59 -11.35
CA VAL A 42 10.98 11.95 -11.14
C VAL A 42 10.59 12.14 -9.68
N LEU A 43 9.37 12.60 -9.41
CA LEU A 43 8.86 12.70 -8.03
C LEU A 43 7.88 11.56 -7.75
N ILE A 44 8.09 10.88 -6.63
CA ILE A 44 7.17 9.88 -6.07
C ILE A 44 6.93 10.19 -4.60
N GLY A 45 5.70 10.08 -4.15
CA GLY A 45 5.35 10.27 -2.75
C GLY A 45 4.00 9.67 -2.42
N GLY A 46 3.64 9.76 -1.16
CA GLY A 46 2.36 9.27 -0.67
C GLY A 46 2.31 9.19 0.83
N SER A 47 1.18 8.75 1.34
CA SER A 47 1.00 8.53 2.77
C SER A 47 0.42 7.16 3.06
N GLY A 48 0.64 6.69 4.28
CA GLY A 48 0.03 5.51 4.85
C GLY A 48 -1.01 5.91 5.88
N ASP A 49 -2.11 5.21 5.86
CA ASP A 49 -3.23 5.48 6.76
C ASP A 49 -3.35 4.40 7.84
N GLU A 50 -2.26 3.68 8.08
CA GLU A 50 -2.19 2.59 9.04
C GLU A 50 -2.21 3.15 10.47
N VAL A 51 -3.21 2.75 11.24
CA VAL A 51 -3.36 3.10 12.67
C VAL A 51 -2.49 2.19 13.52
N SER A 52 -1.16 2.35 13.41
CA SER A 52 -0.20 1.52 14.12
C SER A 52 1.08 2.29 14.48
N SER A 53 1.97 1.65 15.23
CA SER A 53 3.28 2.23 15.50
C SER A 53 4.15 2.16 14.26
N HIS A 54 4.78 3.29 13.92
CA HIS A 54 5.68 3.42 12.78
C HIS A 54 7.12 3.64 13.24
N TRP A 55 8.07 3.09 12.49
CA TRP A 55 9.50 3.34 12.71
C TRP A 55 10.28 3.30 11.40
N LEU A 56 11.27 4.19 11.32
CA LEU A 56 12.21 4.21 10.21
C LEU A 56 13.24 3.10 10.36
N GLU A 57 13.56 2.42 9.27
CA GLU A 57 14.59 1.41 9.23
C GLU A 57 15.45 1.55 7.97
N VAL A 58 16.76 1.36 8.13
CA VAL A 58 17.69 1.10 7.04
C VAL A 58 17.99 -0.38 7.05
N VAL A 59 17.41 -1.10 6.11
CA VAL A 59 17.63 -2.54 5.92
C VAL A 59 18.92 -2.73 5.14
N ALA A 60 19.88 -3.44 5.71
CA ALA A 60 21.15 -3.69 5.05
C ALA A 60 21.00 -4.68 3.89
N GLY A 61 21.70 -4.44 2.79
CA GLY A 61 21.89 -5.46 1.75
C GLY A 61 22.65 -6.66 2.30
N ALA A 62 22.38 -7.85 1.77
CA ALA A 62 22.98 -9.08 2.23
C ALA A 62 23.28 -10.07 1.10
N THR A 63 24.26 -10.94 1.33
CA THR A 63 24.49 -12.13 0.49
C THR A 63 23.94 -13.35 1.23
N HIS A 64 23.18 -14.17 0.53
CA HIS A 64 22.51 -15.32 1.10
C HIS A 64 23.12 -16.63 0.61
N ALA A 65 23.11 -17.64 1.46
CA ALA A 65 23.61 -18.97 1.11
C ALA A 65 22.76 -19.60 -0.02
N PRO A 66 23.33 -20.46 -0.87
CA PRO A 66 22.57 -21.23 -1.83
C PRO A 66 21.46 -22.03 -1.17
N GLY A 67 20.23 -21.97 -1.73
CA GLY A 67 19.06 -22.61 -1.17
C GLY A 67 18.42 -21.91 0.02
N ALA A 68 18.86 -20.71 0.38
CA ALA A 68 18.19 -19.88 1.39
C ALA A 68 16.74 -19.62 1.00
N SER A 69 15.86 -19.57 1.99
CA SER A 69 14.43 -19.27 1.80
C SER A 69 13.96 -18.22 2.79
N MET A 70 12.88 -17.55 2.43
CA MET A 70 12.19 -16.61 3.30
C MET A 70 10.74 -17.04 3.51
N THR A 71 10.16 -16.68 4.65
CA THR A 71 8.76 -16.93 4.97
C THR A 71 7.92 -15.74 4.55
N VAL A 72 6.81 -15.99 3.87
CA VAL A 72 5.86 -14.99 3.38
C VAL A 72 4.43 -15.39 3.70
N GLY A 73 3.51 -14.43 3.62
CA GLY A 73 2.08 -14.68 3.76
C GLY A 73 1.47 -14.11 5.04
N VAL A 74 0.30 -14.60 5.39
CA VAL A 74 -0.50 -14.15 6.54
C VAL A 74 -0.85 -15.33 7.45
N THR A 75 -1.27 -15.02 8.67
CA THR A 75 -1.67 -16.06 9.65
C THR A 75 -3.12 -16.52 9.44
N SER A 76 -3.53 -17.57 10.14
CA SER A 76 -4.93 -17.98 10.23
C SER A 76 -5.84 -16.99 10.97
N GLU A 77 -5.26 -15.98 11.63
CA GLU A 77 -5.97 -14.93 12.38
C GLU A 77 -6.24 -13.68 11.50
N ALA A 78 -5.74 -13.66 10.26
CA ALA A 78 -6.02 -12.58 9.32
C ALA A 78 -7.51 -12.48 8.99
N PHE A 79 -7.98 -11.29 8.63
CA PHE A 79 -9.35 -11.06 8.17
C PHE A 79 -9.76 -12.04 7.06
N MET A 80 -8.84 -12.30 6.13
CA MET A 80 -8.92 -13.40 5.16
C MET A 80 -7.86 -14.43 5.55
N PRO A 81 -8.23 -15.56 6.21
CA PRO A 81 -7.28 -16.49 6.79
C PRO A 81 -6.30 -17.10 5.79
N GLY A 82 -5.06 -17.21 6.19
CA GLY A 82 -4.01 -17.81 5.37
C GLY A 82 -3.07 -18.71 6.15
N GLN A 83 -2.03 -19.12 5.47
CA GLN A 83 -0.92 -19.87 6.05
C GLN A 83 0.39 -19.40 5.42
N PHE A 84 1.46 -19.45 6.20
CA PHE A 84 2.77 -19.09 5.71
C PHE A 84 3.28 -20.05 4.63
N SER A 85 3.97 -19.48 3.66
CA SER A 85 4.70 -20.18 2.62
C SER A 85 6.18 -19.87 2.69
N LYS A 86 7.02 -20.75 2.17
CA LYS A 86 8.45 -20.51 1.97
C LYS A 86 8.71 -20.30 0.49
N ILE A 87 9.39 -19.22 0.18
CA ILE A 87 9.86 -18.91 -1.17
C ILE A 87 11.39 -18.80 -1.19
N PRO A 88 12.05 -19.00 -2.33
CA PRO A 88 13.50 -18.83 -2.44
C PRO A 88 13.92 -17.37 -2.12
N GLN A 89 14.99 -17.23 -1.33
CA GLN A 89 15.65 -15.95 -1.17
C GLN A 89 16.60 -15.69 -2.35
N ALA A 90 16.68 -14.42 -2.78
CA ALA A 90 17.65 -14.04 -3.80
C ALA A 90 19.09 -14.24 -3.27
N PRO A 91 20.08 -14.59 -4.13
CA PRO A 91 21.47 -14.73 -3.70
C PRO A 91 22.04 -13.46 -3.09
N GLN A 92 21.57 -12.30 -3.53
CA GLN A 92 21.90 -10.98 -3.02
C GLN A 92 20.65 -10.14 -2.87
N THR A 93 20.53 -9.41 -1.77
CA THR A 93 19.49 -8.41 -1.53
C THR A 93 20.12 -7.03 -1.40
N TYR A 94 19.40 -6.00 -1.84
CA TYR A 94 19.85 -4.61 -1.83
C TYR A 94 19.50 -3.93 -0.52
N ARG A 95 20.31 -2.93 -0.15
CA ARG A 95 20.00 -2.03 0.95
C ARG A 95 18.83 -1.13 0.55
N TYR A 96 17.90 -0.93 1.49
CA TYR A 96 16.82 0.02 1.32
C TYR A 96 16.45 0.71 2.62
N LEU A 97 15.79 1.85 2.49
CA LEU A 97 15.27 2.67 3.57
C LEU A 97 13.75 2.64 3.51
N THR A 98 13.10 2.37 4.63
CA THR A 98 11.65 2.20 4.70
C THR A 98 11.07 2.72 6.01
N MET A 99 9.79 3.09 5.95
CA MET A 99 8.94 3.22 7.13
C MET A 99 8.23 1.88 7.38
N ASN A 100 8.61 1.22 8.45
CA ASN A 100 7.92 0.02 8.90
C ASN A 100 6.77 0.39 9.83
N TYR A 101 5.82 -0.53 9.97
CA TYR A 101 4.74 -0.43 10.95
C TYR A 101 4.43 -1.77 11.60
N SER A 102 3.70 -1.70 12.72
CA SER A 102 3.34 -2.87 13.49
C SER A 102 2.25 -3.68 12.81
N GLU A 103 1.95 -4.81 13.38
CA GLU A 103 0.98 -5.79 12.85
C GLU A 103 -0.36 -5.17 12.42
N TYR A 104 -0.93 -5.72 11.37
CA TYR A 104 -2.26 -5.43 10.87
C TYR A 104 -3.04 -6.74 10.71
N GLU A 105 -4.09 -6.94 11.48
CA GLU A 105 -5.09 -8.02 11.36
C GLU A 105 -4.53 -9.41 10.93
N GLY A 106 -3.51 -9.90 11.65
CA GLY A 106 -2.86 -11.20 11.36
C GLY A 106 -1.79 -11.12 10.26
N PHE A 107 -1.41 -9.93 9.83
CA PHE A 107 -0.24 -9.68 9.00
C PHE A 107 0.97 -9.46 9.91
N PRO A 108 1.98 -10.35 9.89
CA PRO A 108 3.07 -10.30 10.86
C PRO A 108 4.05 -9.16 10.61
N PRO A 109 4.45 -8.42 11.67
CA PRO A 109 5.44 -7.36 11.54
C PRO A 109 6.87 -7.89 11.28
N PRO A 110 7.77 -7.07 10.74
CA PRO A 110 7.54 -5.70 10.33
C PRO A 110 6.80 -5.62 8.99
N LEU A 111 5.84 -4.71 8.89
CA LEU A 111 5.14 -4.40 7.65
C LEU A 111 5.72 -3.14 7.03
N THR A 112 5.75 -3.07 5.70
CA THR A 112 6.21 -1.91 4.95
C THR A 112 5.36 -1.69 3.70
N ASN A 113 5.26 -0.44 3.28
CA ASN A 113 4.57 -0.06 2.06
C ASN A 113 5.56 0.30 0.93
N GLY A 114 6.83 -0.10 1.04
CA GLY A 114 7.89 0.22 0.09
C GLY A 114 9.02 1.02 0.72
N GLY A 115 9.48 2.06 0.04
CA GLY A 115 10.59 2.88 0.51
C GLY A 115 11.49 3.35 -0.64
N LEU A 116 12.80 3.39 -0.41
CA LEU A 116 13.81 3.74 -1.39
C LEU A 116 15.01 2.80 -1.28
N ASN A 117 15.43 2.17 -2.37
CA ASN A 117 16.59 1.28 -2.36
C ASN A 117 17.86 1.96 -2.91
N GLU A 118 19.01 1.27 -2.78
CA GLU A 118 20.31 1.78 -3.20
C GLU A 118 20.45 1.96 -4.72
N HIS A 119 19.56 1.37 -5.52
CA HIS A 119 19.50 1.56 -6.96
C HIS A 119 18.57 2.73 -7.36
N ASN A 120 18.17 3.57 -6.40
CA ASN A 120 17.28 4.71 -6.64
C ASN A 120 15.87 4.32 -7.10
N VAL A 121 15.43 3.11 -6.78
CA VAL A 121 14.05 2.68 -6.96
C VAL A 121 13.26 3.02 -5.72
N ALA A 122 12.20 3.80 -5.87
CA ALA A 122 11.26 4.11 -4.80
C ALA A 122 9.95 3.36 -5.02
N GLY A 123 9.32 2.93 -3.93
CA GLY A 123 8.06 2.21 -3.96
C GLY A 123 7.06 2.71 -2.93
N ARG A 124 5.79 2.61 -3.28
CA ARG A 124 4.66 2.84 -2.39
C ARG A 124 3.51 1.91 -2.75
N ASP A 125 3.02 1.12 -1.81
CA ASP A 125 1.79 0.36 -2.01
C ASP A 125 0.58 1.11 -1.43
N VAL A 126 -0.58 0.74 -1.92
CA VAL A 126 -1.87 1.34 -1.55
C VAL A 126 -2.95 0.27 -1.64
N TRP A 127 -3.83 0.19 -0.64
CA TRP A 127 -4.98 -0.69 -0.71
C TRP A 127 -5.86 -0.36 -1.92
N SER A 128 -6.27 -1.39 -2.65
CA SER A 128 -7.07 -1.29 -3.85
C SER A 128 -8.13 -2.39 -3.84
N PRO A 129 -9.40 -2.06 -3.55
CA PRO A 129 -10.42 -3.08 -3.40
C PRO A 129 -10.71 -3.79 -4.71
N SER A 130 -10.73 -5.11 -4.66
CA SER A 130 -11.26 -5.96 -5.71
C SER A 130 -12.78 -6.03 -5.62
N ARG A 131 -13.44 -6.33 -6.74
CA ARG A 131 -14.88 -6.57 -6.77
C ARG A 131 -15.27 -7.70 -5.80
N PRO A 132 -16.46 -7.64 -5.18
CA PRO A 132 -16.88 -8.60 -4.15
C PRO A 132 -16.86 -10.07 -4.61
N GLU A 133 -17.13 -10.33 -5.88
CA GLU A 133 -17.13 -11.68 -6.42
C GLU A 133 -15.73 -12.28 -6.41
N LEU A 134 -14.68 -11.51 -6.76
CA LEU A 134 -13.29 -11.93 -6.61
C LEU A 134 -12.91 -12.17 -5.16
N VAL A 135 -13.29 -11.26 -4.27
CA VAL A 135 -13.04 -11.43 -2.83
C VAL A 135 -13.61 -12.75 -2.34
N SER A 136 -14.85 -13.10 -2.77
CA SER A 136 -15.51 -14.35 -2.38
C SER A 136 -14.86 -15.62 -2.94
N MET A 137 -14.08 -15.51 -4.02
CA MET A 137 -13.34 -16.63 -4.64
C MET A 137 -12.00 -16.90 -3.94
N THR A 138 -11.56 -16.03 -3.01
CA THR A 138 -10.25 -16.18 -2.36
C THR A 138 -10.18 -17.49 -1.58
N PRO A 139 -9.13 -18.31 -1.81
CA PRO A 139 -8.95 -19.57 -1.09
C PRO A 139 -8.88 -19.39 0.42
N ASN A 140 -9.36 -20.39 1.17
CA ASN A 140 -9.24 -20.43 2.61
C ASN A 140 -8.71 -21.81 3.06
N PRO A 141 -7.47 -21.92 3.56
CA PRO A 141 -6.49 -20.84 3.73
C PRO A 141 -5.89 -20.35 2.40
N GLN A 142 -5.59 -19.07 2.31
CA GLN A 142 -4.80 -18.53 1.23
C GLN A 142 -3.30 -18.71 1.45
N THR A 143 -2.50 -18.65 0.37
CA THR A 143 -1.05 -18.82 0.38
C THR A 143 -0.37 -17.79 -0.52
N GLY A 144 0.95 -17.63 -0.36
CA GLY A 144 1.76 -16.71 -1.16
C GLY A 144 2.10 -15.43 -0.41
N PRO A 145 2.97 -14.58 -0.97
CA PRO A 145 3.35 -13.32 -0.36
C PRO A 145 2.15 -12.38 -0.22
N GLN A 146 2.13 -11.59 0.85
CA GLN A 146 1.17 -10.52 1.06
C GLN A 146 1.75 -9.18 0.59
N TYR A 147 0.95 -8.10 0.57
CA TYR A 147 1.33 -6.80 0.01
C TYR A 147 2.67 -6.26 0.52
N SER A 148 2.92 -6.36 1.83
CA SER A 148 4.18 -5.89 2.43
C SER A 148 5.35 -6.81 2.11
N ASP A 149 5.13 -8.13 1.95
CA ASP A 149 6.16 -9.04 1.42
C ASP A 149 6.54 -8.64 -0.01
N LEU A 150 5.56 -8.36 -0.88
CA LEU A 150 5.78 -7.93 -2.25
C LEU A 150 6.56 -6.60 -2.29
N SER A 151 6.14 -5.61 -1.50
CA SER A 151 6.82 -4.31 -1.39
C SER A 151 8.28 -4.47 -0.93
N ARG A 152 8.51 -5.26 0.12
CA ARG A 152 9.85 -5.54 0.65
C ARG A 152 10.72 -6.25 -0.37
N ILE A 153 10.21 -7.31 -1.00
CA ILE A 153 10.95 -8.10 -1.98
C ILE A 153 11.31 -7.27 -3.21
N ALA A 154 10.42 -6.38 -3.65
CA ALA A 154 10.73 -5.44 -4.72
C ALA A 154 11.89 -4.50 -4.33
N MET A 155 11.88 -3.93 -3.11
CA MET A 155 12.99 -3.10 -2.62
C MET A 155 14.30 -3.88 -2.51
N GLU A 156 14.25 -5.14 -2.10
CA GLU A 156 15.41 -6.02 -1.95
C GLU A 156 16.03 -6.47 -3.28
N ARG A 157 15.28 -6.49 -4.39
CA ARG A 157 15.70 -7.20 -5.61
C ARG A 157 15.70 -6.35 -6.88
N ALA A 158 14.99 -5.23 -6.92
CA ALA A 158 14.82 -4.43 -8.15
C ALA A 158 15.91 -3.37 -8.31
N LYS A 159 16.38 -3.17 -9.54
CA LYS A 159 17.31 -2.11 -9.96
C LYS A 159 16.61 -1.02 -10.79
N SER A 160 15.35 -1.23 -11.14
CA SER A 160 14.53 -0.26 -11.86
C SER A 160 13.06 -0.43 -11.47
N ALA A 161 12.22 0.56 -11.76
CA ALA A 161 10.80 0.49 -11.54
C ALA A 161 10.15 -0.66 -12.34
N ARG A 162 10.60 -0.88 -13.56
CA ARG A 162 10.19 -2.01 -14.42
C ARG A 162 10.54 -3.35 -13.77
N GLU A 163 11.75 -3.51 -13.27
CA GLU A 163 12.19 -4.76 -12.62
C GLU A 163 11.39 -5.03 -11.33
N ALA A 164 11.00 -3.97 -10.57
CA ALA A 164 10.15 -4.13 -9.40
C ALA A 164 8.80 -4.77 -9.75
N VAL A 165 8.17 -4.32 -10.84
CA VAL A 165 6.92 -4.91 -11.35
C VAL A 165 7.14 -6.35 -11.81
N GLN A 166 8.22 -6.64 -12.53
CA GLN A 166 8.53 -7.99 -12.98
C GLN A 166 8.74 -8.96 -11.81
N VAL A 167 9.43 -8.51 -10.75
CA VAL A 167 9.63 -9.30 -9.52
C VAL A 167 8.30 -9.62 -8.86
N ILE A 168 7.42 -8.62 -8.70
CA ILE A 168 6.11 -8.83 -8.07
C ILE A 168 5.22 -9.74 -8.94
N GLY A 169 5.14 -9.48 -10.24
CA GLY A 169 4.34 -10.29 -11.15
C GLY A 169 4.77 -11.75 -11.14
N ALA A 170 6.06 -12.03 -11.24
CA ALA A 170 6.59 -13.40 -11.17
C ALA A 170 6.28 -14.09 -9.83
N LEU A 171 6.32 -13.38 -8.71
CA LEU A 171 5.97 -13.92 -7.40
C LEU A 171 4.48 -14.28 -7.32
N ILE A 172 3.60 -13.43 -7.85
CA ILE A 172 2.17 -13.70 -7.89
C ILE A 172 1.86 -14.87 -8.80
N ASP A 173 2.48 -14.94 -9.97
CA ASP A 173 2.29 -16.02 -10.95
C ASP A 173 2.73 -17.38 -10.40
N GLU A 174 3.84 -17.43 -9.63
CA GLU A 174 4.42 -18.67 -9.12
C GLU A 174 3.84 -19.12 -7.78
N TYR A 175 3.61 -18.16 -6.84
CA TYR A 175 3.26 -18.47 -5.44
C TYR A 175 1.86 -18.02 -5.05
N GLY A 176 1.17 -17.26 -5.90
CA GLY A 176 -0.10 -16.63 -5.56
C GLY A 176 0.07 -15.34 -4.78
N TYR A 177 -1.02 -14.85 -4.22
CA TYR A 177 -1.08 -13.61 -3.45
C TYR A 177 -2.00 -13.79 -2.25
N SER A 178 -1.47 -13.55 -1.04
CA SER A 178 -2.26 -13.46 0.19
C SER A 178 -2.82 -12.06 0.37
N THR A 179 -4.11 -11.92 0.18
CA THR A 179 -4.81 -10.63 0.09
C THR A 179 -5.63 -10.30 1.34
N TYR A 180 -6.00 -9.05 1.46
CA TYR A 180 -7.04 -8.52 2.34
C TYR A 180 -8.13 -7.77 1.54
N GLY A 181 -8.27 -8.10 0.26
CA GLY A 181 -9.28 -7.55 -0.65
C GLY A 181 -8.72 -6.91 -1.91
N GLY A 182 -7.41 -6.97 -2.13
CA GLY A 182 -6.70 -6.39 -3.27
C GLY A 182 -5.69 -5.32 -2.85
N ASN A 183 -4.76 -5.01 -3.73
CA ASN A 183 -3.73 -4.01 -3.47
C ASN A 183 -3.20 -3.40 -4.77
N SER A 184 -2.42 -2.33 -4.65
CA SER A 184 -1.62 -1.81 -5.74
C SER A 184 -0.26 -1.34 -5.27
N HIS A 185 0.67 -1.26 -6.20
CA HIS A 185 2.01 -0.76 -5.98
C HIS A 185 2.33 0.31 -7.01
N LEU A 186 2.90 1.41 -6.58
CA LEU A 186 3.53 2.40 -7.43
C LEU A 186 5.03 2.31 -7.22
N PHE A 187 5.78 2.05 -8.29
CA PHE A 187 7.24 2.12 -8.31
C PHE A 187 7.70 3.22 -9.23
N ALA A 188 8.81 3.84 -8.90
CA ALA A 188 9.47 4.80 -9.78
C ALA A 188 10.99 4.71 -9.66
N ASP A 189 11.68 5.06 -10.73
CA ASP A 189 13.10 5.33 -10.79
C ASP A 189 13.38 6.69 -11.46
N GLU A 190 14.60 6.96 -11.82
CA GLU A 190 14.99 8.26 -12.41
C GLU A 190 14.48 8.48 -13.85
N GLU A 191 13.87 7.46 -14.47
CA GLU A 191 13.42 7.52 -15.87
C GLU A 191 11.91 7.38 -15.99
N GLU A 192 11.29 6.50 -15.23
CA GLU A 192 9.88 6.13 -15.40
C GLU A 192 9.21 5.71 -14.08
N GLY A 193 7.90 5.58 -14.12
CA GLY A 193 7.10 4.95 -13.08
C GLY A 193 6.31 3.76 -13.61
N TRP A 194 5.83 2.94 -12.69
CA TRP A 194 4.95 1.82 -12.97
C TRP A 194 3.91 1.68 -11.86
N VAL A 195 2.63 1.61 -12.25
CA VAL A 195 1.55 1.22 -11.34
C VAL A 195 1.18 -0.23 -11.60
N LEU A 196 1.19 -1.05 -10.55
CA LEU A 196 0.74 -2.45 -10.60
C LEU A 196 -0.48 -2.61 -9.71
N LEU A 197 -1.55 -3.25 -10.20
CA LEU A 197 -2.69 -3.71 -9.42
C LEU A 197 -2.68 -5.23 -9.35
N ASN A 198 -2.94 -5.76 -8.16
CA ASN A 198 -3.11 -7.19 -7.92
C ASN A 198 -4.42 -7.43 -7.15
N PHE A 199 -5.13 -8.49 -7.52
CA PHE A 199 -6.51 -8.71 -7.15
C PHE A 199 -6.68 -9.90 -6.22
N ALA A 200 -7.74 -9.86 -5.41
CA ALA A 200 -8.21 -10.99 -4.64
C ALA A 200 -8.64 -12.17 -5.55
N GLY A 201 -9.06 -13.28 -4.96
CA GLY A 201 -9.68 -14.39 -5.67
C GLY A 201 -8.76 -15.59 -5.93
N GLY A 202 -7.47 -15.46 -5.64
CA GLY A 202 -6.52 -16.58 -5.81
C GLY A 202 -6.28 -17.01 -7.26
N GLN A 203 -6.62 -16.14 -8.23
CA GLN A 203 -6.50 -16.43 -9.67
C GLN A 203 -5.18 -15.94 -10.27
N GLY A 204 -4.27 -15.39 -9.47
CA GLY A 204 -3.02 -14.79 -9.93
C GLY A 204 -3.21 -13.56 -10.83
N LEU A 205 -4.32 -12.84 -10.67
CA LEU A 205 -4.63 -11.69 -11.53
C LEU A 205 -3.85 -10.46 -11.10
N TRP A 206 -3.09 -9.90 -12.04
CA TRP A 206 -2.40 -8.62 -11.88
C TRP A 206 -2.23 -7.93 -13.23
N ILE A 207 -2.13 -6.61 -13.21
CA ILE A 207 -1.87 -5.76 -14.36
C ILE A 207 -1.01 -4.58 -13.95
N ALA A 208 -0.11 -4.14 -14.80
CA ALA A 208 0.72 -2.96 -14.58
C ALA A 208 0.75 -2.07 -15.82
N GLU A 209 0.81 -0.76 -15.58
CA GLU A 209 0.90 0.31 -16.58
C GLU A 209 2.13 1.16 -16.33
N ARG A 210 2.87 1.44 -17.39
CA ARG A 210 4.02 2.33 -17.39
C ARG A 210 3.58 3.80 -17.35
N LEU A 211 4.31 4.58 -16.57
CA LEU A 211 4.15 6.04 -16.49
C LEU A 211 5.41 6.72 -17.06
N GLY A 212 5.21 7.57 -18.04
CA GLY A 212 6.27 8.25 -18.76
C GLY A 212 6.72 9.56 -18.10
N PRO A 213 7.65 10.26 -18.78
CA PRO A 213 8.22 11.51 -18.26
C PRO A 213 7.25 12.69 -18.22
N ASP A 214 6.12 12.61 -18.93
CA ASP A 214 5.09 13.65 -19.02
C ASP A 214 3.81 13.29 -18.22
N ASP A 215 3.84 12.19 -17.46
CA ASP A 215 2.68 11.70 -16.73
C ASP A 215 2.62 12.23 -15.30
N ILE A 216 1.38 12.41 -14.82
CA ILE A 216 1.02 12.53 -13.41
C ILE A 216 0.02 11.44 -13.12
N ARG A 217 0.24 10.71 -12.04
CA ARG A 217 -0.68 9.66 -11.61
C ARG A 217 -0.85 9.68 -10.10
N MET A 218 -2.10 9.66 -9.66
CA MET A 218 -2.45 9.35 -8.28
C MET A 218 -2.97 7.92 -8.19
N SER A 219 -2.28 7.11 -7.42
CA SER A 219 -2.70 5.74 -7.11
C SER A 219 -3.60 5.76 -5.89
N TYR A 220 -4.90 5.80 -6.14
CA TYR A 220 -5.91 5.54 -5.13
C TYR A 220 -7.14 4.97 -5.78
N PRO A 221 -7.87 4.07 -5.07
CA PRO A 221 -8.29 2.81 -5.69
C PRO A 221 -8.82 3.04 -7.11
N GLY A 222 -8.48 2.13 -8.01
CA GLY A 222 -8.89 2.25 -9.40
C GLY A 222 -7.95 3.07 -10.29
N TYR A 223 -6.69 2.85 -10.21
CA TYR A 223 -5.62 3.63 -10.85
C TYR A 223 -5.43 3.41 -12.33
N ILE A 224 -5.62 2.17 -12.77
CA ILE A 224 -5.55 1.79 -14.16
C ILE A 224 -6.98 1.80 -14.69
N GLY A 225 -7.22 2.60 -15.71
CA GLY A 225 -8.50 2.70 -16.38
C GLY A 225 -8.61 1.70 -17.52
N ASP A 226 -8.73 2.22 -18.74
CA ASP A 226 -8.83 1.39 -19.94
C ASP A 226 -7.45 0.85 -20.34
N ILE A 227 -7.40 -0.45 -20.66
CA ILE A 227 -6.22 -1.09 -21.21
C ILE A 227 -6.51 -1.68 -22.59
N PRO A 228 -5.50 -1.75 -23.49
CA PRO A 228 -5.65 -2.41 -24.77
C PRO A 228 -5.78 -3.92 -24.59
N LEU A 229 -6.59 -4.58 -25.42
CA LEU A 229 -6.75 -6.04 -25.37
C LEU A 229 -5.48 -6.79 -25.72
N ASP A 230 -4.59 -6.16 -26.48
CA ASP A 230 -3.28 -6.67 -26.85
C ASP A 230 -2.14 -6.23 -25.91
N PHE A 231 -2.48 -5.84 -24.67
CA PHE A 231 -1.54 -5.27 -23.70
C PHE A 231 -0.25 -6.10 -23.52
N GLN A 232 -0.35 -7.42 -23.65
CA GLN A 232 0.80 -8.33 -23.55
C GLN A 232 1.84 -8.17 -24.68
N GLN A 233 1.46 -7.51 -25.78
CA GLN A 233 2.35 -7.23 -26.92
C GLN A 233 2.95 -5.82 -26.86
N ARG A 234 2.70 -5.10 -25.78
CA ARG A 234 3.08 -3.70 -25.63
C ARG A 234 4.14 -3.54 -24.54
N ASP A 235 5.02 -2.54 -24.73
CA ASP A 235 6.09 -2.23 -23.78
C ASP A 235 5.64 -1.40 -22.58
N ASP A 236 4.44 -0.80 -22.67
CA ASP A 236 3.85 0.06 -21.65
C ASP A 236 2.89 -0.66 -20.70
N PHE A 237 2.70 -1.97 -20.91
CA PHE A 237 1.88 -2.82 -20.03
C PHE A 237 2.59 -4.14 -19.70
N MET A 238 2.28 -4.69 -18.54
CA MET A 238 2.59 -6.06 -18.11
C MET A 238 1.41 -6.62 -17.33
N GLY A 239 1.20 -7.93 -17.35
CA GLY A 239 0.11 -8.53 -16.57
C GLY A 239 0.06 -10.04 -16.71
N SER A 240 -0.74 -10.65 -15.84
CA SER A 240 -0.98 -12.10 -15.88
C SER A 240 -1.59 -12.53 -17.21
N ALA A 241 -1.17 -13.72 -17.70
CA ALA A 241 -1.56 -14.22 -19.01
C ALA A 241 -3.07 -14.39 -19.18
N ASN A 242 -3.78 -14.70 -18.09
CA ASN A 242 -5.22 -14.93 -18.06
C ASN A 242 -6.06 -13.66 -17.80
N PHE A 243 -5.46 -12.46 -17.77
CA PHE A 243 -6.13 -11.26 -17.25
C PHE A 243 -7.42 -10.90 -18.01
N ILE A 244 -7.41 -10.91 -19.34
CA ILE A 244 -8.61 -10.66 -20.16
C ILE A 244 -9.53 -11.88 -20.17
N ASP A 245 -8.97 -13.05 -20.42
CA ASP A 245 -9.73 -14.29 -20.61
C ASP A 245 -10.54 -14.67 -19.36
N PHE A 246 -10.00 -14.39 -18.18
CA PHE A 246 -10.73 -14.63 -16.93
C PHE A 246 -11.99 -13.77 -16.84
N ALA A 247 -11.91 -12.47 -17.18
CA ALA A 247 -13.07 -11.59 -17.17
C ALA A 247 -14.14 -12.04 -18.17
N VAL A 248 -13.70 -12.47 -19.36
CA VAL A 248 -14.60 -13.03 -20.39
C VAL A 248 -15.29 -14.30 -19.89
N ALA A 249 -14.51 -15.23 -19.30
CA ALA A 249 -15.04 -16.48 -18.76
C ALA A 249 -16.06 -16.26 -17.61
N GLN A 250 -15.90 -15.20 -16.83
CA GLN A 250 -16.83 -14.82 -15.77
C GLN A 250 -18.06 -14.04 -16.31
N GLY A 251 -18.09 -13.69 -17.60
CA GLY A 251 -19.13 -12.84 -18.17
C GLY A 251 -19.08 -11.38 -17.70
N TRP A 252 -17.94 -10.92 -17.21
CA TRP A 252 -17.74 -9.54 -16.75
C TRP A 252 -17.30 -8.60 -17.86
N PHE A 253 -16.85 -9.16 -18.97
CA PHE A 253 -16.46 -8.45 -20.17
C PHE A 253 -16.83 -9.23 -21.41
N ASP A 254 -17.34 -8.54 -22.44
CA ASP A 254 -17.58 -9.09 -23.76
C ASP A 254 -16.55 -8.52 -24.74
N ALA A 255 -15.56 -9.33 -25.13
CA ALA A 255 -14.51 -8.91 -26.07
C ALA A 255 -15.06 -8.57 -27.48
N GLY A 256 -16.29 -9.00 -27.81
CA GLY A 256 -16.96 -8.70 -29.07
C GLY A 256 -17.81 -7.41 -29.05
N SER A 257 -18.02 -6.77 -27.90
CA SER A 257 -18.86 -5.58 -27.77
C SER A 257 -18.26 -4.33 -28.42
N GLY A 258 -16.94 -4.26 -28.56
CA GLY A 258 -16.22 -3.06 -28.95
C GLY A 258 -15.98 -2.06 -27.79
N ASP A 259 -16.38 -2.39 -26.58
CA ASP A 259 -16.12 -1.60 -25.39
C ASP A 259 -14.65 -1.68 -24.98
N ALA A 260 -14.16 -0.61 -24.34
CA ALA A 260 -12.83 -0.63 -23.75
C ALA A 260 -12.79 -1.55 -22.52
N PHE A 261 -11.68 -2.27 -22.31
CA PHE A 261 -11.44 -3.07 -21.13
C PHE A 261 -11.03 -2.15 -19.98
N ASN A 262 -12.00 -1.71 -19.18
CA ASN A 262 -11.75 -0.84 -18.03
C ASN A 262 -11.49 -1.68 -16.77
N VAL A 263 -10.25 -1.67 -16.29
CA VAL A 263 -9.79 -2.49 -15.17
C VAL A 263 -10.58 -2.23 -13.90
N THR A 264 -10.84 -0.97 -13.57
CA THR A 264 -11.59 -0.59 -12.36
C THR A 264 -13.03 -1.08 -12.41
N LYS A 265 -13.71 -0.95 -13.55
CA LYS A 265 -15.10 -1.40 -13.71
C LYS A 265 -15.23 -2.92 -13.68
N ILE A 266 -14.22 -3.62 -14.22
CA ILE A 266 -14.26 -5.07 -14.37
C ILE A 266 -13.80 -5.78 -13.11
N TYR A 267 -12.70 -5.34 -12.52
CA TYR A 267 -12.04 -6.04 -11.42
C TYR A 267 -12.04 -5.30 -10.09
N GLY A 268 -12.21 -3.99 -10.11
CA GLY A 268 -12.17 -3.14 -8.93
C GLY A 268 -13.54 -2.76 -8.39
N VAL A 269 -13.52 -1.76 -7.54
CA VAL A 269 -14.71 -1.05 -7.03
C VAL A 269 -14.51 0.42 -7.34
N GLU A 270 -15.47 1.05 -7.99
CA GLU A 270 -15.42 2.49 -8.23
C GLU A 270 -15.43 3.24 -6.90
N ALA A 271 -14.42 4.06 -6.70
CA ALA A 271 -14.32 4.91 -5.51
C ALA A 271 -14.85 6.30 -5.84
N GLU A 272 -16.11 6.55 -5.57
CA GLU A 272 -16.77 7.84 -5.82
C GLU A 272 -16.21 9.03 -5.00
N ARG A 273 -15.26 8.79 -4.08
CA ARG A 273 -14.93 9.74 -3.01
C ARG A 273 -13.63 10.50 -3.15
N TYR A 274 -12.81 10.20 -4.15
CA TYR A 274 -11.47 10.79 -4.20
C TYR A 274 -11.30 11.71 -5.40
N PRO A 275 -10.83 12.93 -5.17
CA PRO A 275 -10.68 13.95 -6.22
C PRO A 275 -9.42 13.70 -7.08
N ARG A 276 -9.18 12.44 -7.46
CA ARG A 276 -7.98 12.03 -8.21
C ARG A 276 -7.77 12.86 -9.46
N SER A 277 -8.75 12.88 -10.35
CA SER A 277 -8.65 13.58 -11.63
C SER A 277 -8.51 15.09 -11.45
N GLU A 278 -9.17 15.65 -10.44
CA GLU A 278 -9.06 17.06 -10.07
C GLU A 278 -7.64 17.40 -9.59
N MET A 279 -7.08 16.61 -8.66
CA MET A 279 -5.73 16.79 -8.14
C MET A 279 -4.65 16.58 -9.20
N GLU A 280 -4.80 15.58 -10.06
CA GLU A 280 -3.89 15.37 -11.21
C GLU A 280 -3.92 16.58 -12.16
N ALA A 281 -5.10 17.14 -12.43
CA ALA A 281 -5.25 18.34 -13.27
C ALA A 281 -4.64 19.59 -12.61
N GLU A 282 -4.84 19.77 -11.30
CA GLU A 282 -4.24 20.87 -10.52
C GLU A 282 -2.70 20.79 -10.54
N LEU A 283 -2.13 19.60 -10.28
CA LEU A 283 -0.69 19.37 -10.34
C LEU A 283 -0.15 19.66 -11.75
N ARG A 284 -0.86 19.21 -12.79
CA ARG A 284 -0.46 19.47 -14.18
C ARG A 284 -0.50 20.97 -14.51
N ALA A 285 -1.49 21.70 -14.03
CA ALA A 285 -1.59 23.15 -14.21
C ALA A 285 -0.53 23.93 -13.43
N ALA A 286 -0.04 23.38 -12.32
CA ALA A 286 1.00 23.98 -11.48
C ALA A 286 2.43 23.65 -11.95
N ALA A 287 2.59 22.78 -12.95
CA ALA A 287 3.94 22.44 -13.46
C ALA A 287 4.71 23.66 -13.95
N PRO A 288 6.04 23.72 -13.76
CA PRO A 288 6.90 22.66 -13.21
C PRO A 288 6.83 22.55 -11.68
N ILE A 289 6.74 21.32 -11.19
CA ILE A 289 6.58 20.98 -9.77
C ILE A 289 7.96 20.89 -9.09
N ASP A 290 8.10 21.50 -7.92
CA ASP A 290 9.25 21.29 -7.06
C ASP A 290 8.97 20.26 -5.94
N LEU A 291 10.02 19.89 -5.22
CA LEU A 291 9.93 18.94 -4.12
C LEU A 291 8.97 19.41 -3.01
N ARG A 292 8.88 20.72 -2.76
CA ARG A 292 7.98 21.28 -1.77
C ARG A 292 6.53 21.14 -2.19
N ALA A 293 6.21 21.49 -3.43
CA ALA A 293 4.87 21.31 -3.98
C ALA A 293 4.43 19.84 -3.94
N MET A 294 5.36 18.89 -4.17
CA MET A 294 5.09 17.46 -3.98
C MET A 294 4.79 17.11 -2.51
N MET A 295 5.54 17.66 -1.54
CA MET A 295 5.25 17.47 -0.11
C MET A 295 3.90 18.07 0.27
N ASP A 296 3.54 19.21 -0.30
CA ASP A 296 2.25 19.86 -0.06
C ASP A 296 1.11 19.03 -0.67
N ALA A 297 1.29 18.42 -1.84
CA ALA A 297 0.34 17.48 -2.43
C ALA A 297 0.12 16.23 -1.55
N VAL A 298 1.19 15.70 -0.93
CA VAL A 298 1.09 14.58 0.03
C VAL A 298 0.36 14.98 1.32
N ARG A 299 0.22 16.26 1.60
CA ARG A 299 -0.49 16.81 2.78
C ARG A 299 -1.89 17.33 2.47
N ASP A 300 -2.34 17.23 1.24
CA ASP A 300 -3.63 17.79 0.83
C ASP A 300 -4.76 17.29 1.74
N PRO A 301 -5.53 18.18 2.36
CA PRO A 301 -6.57 17.79 3.33
C PRO A 301 -7.72 17.01 2.71
N ARG A 302 -7.82 16.98 1.39
CA ARG A 302 -8.79 16.12 0.67
C ARG A 302 -8.46 14.64 0.80
N ILE A 303 -7.18 14.30 0.98
CA ILE A 303 -6.66 12.93 1.00
C ILE A 303 -5.86 12.58 2.27
N ALA A 304 -5.36 13.56 3.00
CA ALA A 304 -4.60 13.38 4.24
C ALA A 304 -5.36 13.92 5.45
N LYS A 305 -5.23 13.24 6.59
CA LYS A 305 -5.86 13.60 7.86
C LYS A 305 -4.84 13.55 8.99
N ASP A 306 -5.18 14.09 10.15
CA ASP A 306 -4.34 14.02 11.36
C ASP A 306 -4.03 12.59 11.79
N SER A 307 -4.93 11.64 11.46
CA SER A 307 -4.77 10.21 11.71
C SER A 307 -3.91 9.49 10.68
N THR A 308 -3.49 10.15 9.59
CA THR A 308 -2.61 9.57 8.58
C THR A 308 -1.27 9.20 9.20
N GLY A 309 -0.86 7.94 9.07
CA GLY A 309 0.24 7.36 9.84
C GLY A 309 1.61 7.94 9.53
N TYR A 310 1.94 8.16 8.28
CA TYR A 310 3.19 8.80 7.84
C TYR A 310 3.09 9.28 6.39
N GLY A 311 4.00 10.16 6.00
CA GLY A 311 4.19 10.57 4.61
C GLY A 311 5.61 10.32 4.13
N GLN A 312 5.78 10.01 2.84
CA GLN A 312 7.09 9.90 2.20
C GLN A 312 7.11 10.59 0.84
N VAL A 313 8.28 11.15 0.50
CA VAL A 313 8.54 11.75 -0.83
C VAL A 313 9.99 11.48 -1.22
N ALA A 314 10.20 11.09 -2.47
CA ALA A 314 11.52 10.98 -3.09
C ALA A 314 11.57 11.81 -4.39
N ALA A 315 12.71 12.47 -4.60
CA ALA A 315 13.08 13.09 -5.87
C ALA A 315 14.18 12.23 -6.50
N LEU A 316 13.79 11.47 -7.51
CA LEU A 316 14.63 10.46 -8.13
C LEU A 316 15.38 11.06 -9.32
N LYS A 317 16.68 11.15 -9.17
CA LYS A 317 17.59 11.58 -10.22
C LYS A 317 18.92 10.88 -10.04
N ARG A 318 19.70 10.79 -11.10
CA ARG A 318 21.02 10.20 -11.03
C ARG A 318 21.91 11.01 -10.08
N ASN A 319 22.33 10.39 -9.01
CA ASN A 319 23.27 10.96 -8.04
C ASN A 319 24.70 10.53 -8.36
N ALA A 320 25.68 11.35 -7.92
CA ALA A 320 27.09 11.02 -8.07
C ALA A 320 27.49 9.72 -7.31
N HIS A 321 26.75 9.38 -6.26
CA HIS A 321 26.93 8.17 -5.48
C HIS A 321 25.59 7.63 -4.96
N PRO A 322 25.35 6.31 -4.99
CA PRO A 322 24.08 5.72 -4.52
C PRO A 322 23.72 6.09 -3.07
N GLU A 323 24.71 6.23 -2.19
CA GLU A 323 24.47 6.63 -0.79
C GLU A 323 23.89 8.04 -0.61
N LEU A 324 23.88 8.84 -1.67
CA LEU A 324 23.25 10.17 -1.66
C LEU A 324 21.74 10.13 -1.95
N ASN A 325 21.22 8.99 -2.39
CA ASN A 325 19.78 8.82 -2.61
C ASN A 325 19.01 9.15 -1.32
N LEU A 326 17.92 9.88 -1.47
CA LEU A 326 17.26 10.57 -0.39
C LEU A 326 15.77 10.29 -0.35
N LEU A 327 15.28 9.84 0.81
CA LEU A 327 13.86 9.73 1.10
C LEU A 327 13.49 10.76 2.18
N TRP A 328 12.49 11.58 1.88
CA TRP A 328 11.90 12.51 2.84
C TRP A 328 10.73 11.82 3.54
N ILE A 329 10.72 11.84 4.86
CA ILE A 329 9.71 11.15 5.67
C ILE A 329 9.13 12.11 6.70
N ALA A 330 7.80 12.20 6.73
CA ALA A 330 7.02 12.75 7.83
C ALA A 330 6.58 11.56 8.72
N PRO A 331 7.22 11.35 9.89
CA PRO A 331 7.21 10.04 10.55
C PRO A 331 5.92 9.70 11.31
N THR A 332 5.04 10.66 11.56
CA THR A 332 3.85 10.45 12.38
C THR A 332 2.56 10.74 11.62
N SER A 333 2.48 11.89 10.99
CA SER A 333 1.36 12.30 10.15
C SER A 333 1.89 13.19 9.04
N SER A 334 1.53 12.92 7.81
CA SER A 334 1.95 13.76 6.69
C SER A 334 1.48 15.22 6.86
N VAL A 335 0.36 15.44 7.55
CA VAL A 335 -0.24 16.78 7.75
C VAL A 335 0.51 17.59 8.81
N THR A 336 0.90 16.98 9.92
CA THR A 336 1.44 17.69 11.10
C THR A 336 2.94 17.54 11.30
N ALA A 337 3.53 16.42 10.87
CA ALA A 337 4.96 16.20 11.01
C ALA A 337 5.77 16.91 9.91
N PRO A 338 6.99 17.40 10.21
CA PRO A 338 7.89 17.87 9.19
C PRO A 338 8.42 16.70 8.35
N PHE A 339 8.64 16.92 7.05
CA PHE A 339 9.41 16.01 6.23
C PHE A 339 10.89 16.12 6.57
N ILE A 340 11.48 15.02 7.03
CA ILE A 340 12.88 14.91 7.44
C ILE A 340 13.62 14.12 6.36
N PRO A 341 14.79 14.62 5.87
CA PRO A 341 15.57 13.93 4.85
C PRO A 341 16.41 12.79 5.43
N TYR A 342 16.29 11.60 4.88
CA TYR A 342 17.12 10.44 5.22
C TYR A 342 17.85 9.93 3.99
N ARG A 343 19.16 9.83 4.08
CA ARG A 343 19.99 9.25 3.01
C ARG A 343 20.12 7.75 3.20
N ILE A 344 20.14 7.01 2.12
CA ILE A 344 20.32 5.56 2.17
C ILE A 344 21.70 5.16 2.74
N GLY A 345 22.70 6.03 2.61
CA GLY A 345 24.02 5.88 3.20
C GLY A 345 24.11 6.17 4.69
N CYS A 346 23.02 6.60 5.35
CA CYS A 346 23.03 6.78 6.80
C CYS A 346 23.30 5.44 7.50
N SER A 347 24.04 5.52 8.62
CA SER A 347 24.15 4.39 9.55
C SER A 347 22.77 3.98 10.04
N PRO A 348 22.55 2.71 10.43
CA PRO A 348 21.29 2.26 11.00
C PRO A 348 20.77 3.28 12.01
N SER A 349 19.46 3.55 11.95
CA SER A 349 18.79 4.52 12.82
C SER A 349 19.23 4.37 14.28
N PRO A 350 19.43 5.47 15.01
CA PRO A 350 19.64 5.40 16.45
C PRO A 350 18.53 4.54 17.08
N ARG A 351 18.86 3.70 18.05
CA ARG A 351 17.89 2.80 18.72
C ARG A 351 16.65 3.52 19.26
N SER A 352 16.70 4.82 19.43
CA SER A 352 15.58 5.67 19.83
C SER A 352 14.50 5.85 18.76
N LEU A 353 14.81 5.58 17.48
CA LEU A 353 13.85 5.63 16.38
C LEU A 353 13.37 4.23 15.96
N VAL A 354 13.93 3.18 16.55
CA VAL A 354 13.49 1.80 16.35
C VAL A 354 12.60 1.42 17.51
N ASN A 355 11.37 1.03 17.23
CA ASN A 355 10.47 0.53 18.26
C ASN A 355 11.01 -0.82 18.77
N THR A 356 11.47 -0.85 20.03
CA THR A 356 12.01 -2.05 20.67
C THR A 356 10.94 -3.08 21.06
N ALA A 357 9.71 -2.92 20.61
CA ALA A 357 8.60 -3.85 20.87
C ALA A 357 8.84 -5.28 20.34
N THR A 358 9.88 -5.51 19.54
CA THR A 358 10.30 -6.85 19.08
C THR A 358 11.23 -7.57 20.05
N SER A 359 11.52 -7.02 21.23
CA SER A 359 12.22 -7.78 22.27
C SER A 359 11.33 -8.90 22.81
N PRO A 360 11.77 -10.18 22.82
CA PRO A 360 10.94 -11.31 23.23
C PRO A 360 10.46 -11.27 24.69
N ARG A 361 10.81 -10.24 25.47
CA ARG A 361 10.52 -10.13 26.91
C ARG A 361 9.27 -9.33 27.27
N VAL A 362 8.54 -8.76 26.32
CA VAL A 362 7.30 -8.00 26.64
C VAL A 362 6.10 -8.57 25.91
N ARG A 363 5.86 -9.88 26.08
CA ARG A 363 4.50 -10.44 25.91
C ARG A 363 3.73 -10.21 27.21
N ARG A 364 3.28 -8.99 27.50
CA ARG A 364 2.10 -8.80 28.34
C ARG A 364 0.90 -8.82 27.40
N ARG A 365 0.11 -9.90 27.51
CA ARG A 365 -1.22 -9.95 26.91
C ARG A 365 -2.00 -8.72 27.35
N VAL A 366 -2.24 -7.79 26.44
CA VAL A 366 -3.32 -6.83 26.60
C VAL A 366 -4.59 -7.59 26.24
N SER A 367 -5.24 -8.20 27.23
CA SER A 367 -6.57 -8.76 27.03
C SER A 367 -7.53 -7.58 26.88
N CYS A 368 -8.01 -7.32 25.69
CA CYS A 368 -9.10 -6.41 25.47
C CYS A 368 -10.38 -7.08 25.98
N SER A 369 -10.83 -6.71 27.20
CA SER A 369 -12.13 -7.13 27.70
C SER A 369 -13.22 -6.37 26.91
N LYS A 370 -14.26 -7.09 26.50
CA LYS A 370 -15.41 -6.60 25.74
C LYS A 370 -16.30 -5.55 26.44
N THR A 371 -15.78 -4.85 27.46
CA THR A 371 -16.50 -3.78 28.14
C THR A 371 -15.64 -2.52 28.13
N GLY A 372 -15.99 -1.60 27.24
CA GLY A 372 -15.33 -0.32 27.02
C GLY A 372 -15.35 0.60 28.25
N ARG A 373 -14.37 0.46 29.15
CA ARG A 373 -13.98 1.51 30.09
C ARG A 373 -12.47 1.53 30.20
N PHE A 374 -11.87 2.54 29.60
CA PHE A 374 -10.50 2.93 29.89
C PHE A 374 -10.37 3.34 31.35
N LYS A 375 -9.68 2.57 32.18
CA LYS A 375 -9.15 3.03 33.45
C LYS A 375 -7.78 3.66 33.19
N ARG A 376 -7.64 4.95 33.45
CA ARG A 376 -6.33 5.64 33.51
C ARG A 376 -5.48 4.98 34.60
N PRO A 377 -4.17 4.75 34.35
CA PRO A 377 -3.25 4.40 35.43
C PRO A 377 -3.11 5.60 36.40
N PRO A 378 -2.89 5.38 37.70
CA PRO A 378 -2.69 6.45 38.66
C PRO A 378 -1.41 7.23 38.33
N SER A 379 -1.53 8.57 38.36
CA SER A 379 -0.40 9.48 38.22
C SER A 379 0.54 9.35 39.42
N SER A 380 1.85 9.22 39.17
CA SER A 380 2.91 9.12 40.17
C SER A 380 3.23 10.46 40.88
N LEU A 381 2.21 11.27 41.21
CA LEU A 381 2.40 12.61 41.81
C LEU A 381 1.90 12.73 43.25
N ASP A 382 1.51 11.62 43.90
CA ASP A 382 1.11 11.63 45.32
C ASP A 382 2.07 10.82 46.21
N ALA A 383 3.33 11.25 46.27
CA ALA A 383 4.24 10.86 47.35
C ALA A 383 4.52 12.07 48.25
N PRO A 384 4.24 12.04 49.56
CA PRO A 384 4.55 13.15 50.43
C PRO A 384 6.05 13.28 50.65
N LEU A 385 6.55 14.50 50.47
CA LEU A 385 7.87 14.91 50.89
C LEU A 385 7.93 14.85 52.43
N ASN A 386 8.69 13.93 52.96
CA ASN A 386 9.17 14.02 54.35
C ASN A 386 10.45 14.83 54.41
N VAL A 387 10.42 15.83 55.29
CA VAL A 387 11.49 16.72 55.68
C VAL A 387 12.65 15.97 56.31
#